data_bd5e93f5cd725aca1e06ab918593b0a7
#
_entry.id   bd5e93f5cd725aca1e06ab918593b0a7
#
_cell.length_a   1.000
_cell.length_b   1.000
_cell.length_c   1.000
_cell.angle_alpha   90.00
_cell.angle_beta   90.00
_cell.angle_gamma   90.00
#
_symmetry.space_group_name_H-M   'P 1'
#
loop_
_entity.id
_entity.type
_entity.pdbx_description
1 polymer ?
#
loop_
_entity_poly.entity_id
_entity_poly.type
_entity_poly.pdbx_seq_one_letter_code
_entity_poly.pdbx_strand_id
1 'polypeptide(L)'
;MMSGFCSTAVVACFVLGGSIAFAQTSYKVTDLGVLPSKEESIPAAINGQGLVAGTSIAKASGEAAFRYNPYNPAPMEDIGQSSRGVVSRGFGINNTGMAVGDAAFIASHTADSPIRHAALFNNGSLIDLGTLKKQTFSRANGINGFNQVVGFSGPELDSPKSRAFFWSKSTGMVDLGTLGGSYAQAFAINDSGAITGNSEVRSSATDTEAIHAFLSASPLGAGATGMRDLGTLGGSFSYRMAINANKHVVGYSTVNKVDSRVHAFWFDGTAMKDLGTLAPKLSSPLDDQSVALGVNSSDRVVGYSYLPAFNATTDPAVQPGTSPVRQVAFVWYQGTMTDLNKLIGTAAETYHLNSAMGINDNGQIVATALSKATGARRAVLLTPTK
;
A
#
# COMPACT_ATOMS: atom_id res chain seq x y z
N MET A 1 -0.61 -83.50 -4.16
CA MET A 1 0.32 -82.37 -3.85
C MET A 1 0.15 -81.38 -4.99
N MET A 2 -0.71 -80.44 -4.84
CA MET A 2 -0.93 -79.32 -5.84
C MET A 2 -0.48 -78.03 -5.26
N SER A 3 0.53 -77.44 -5.87
CA SER A 3 1.07 -76.07 -5.55
C SER A 3 0.27 -75.04 -6.29
N GLY A 4 -0.47 -74.19 -5.55
CA GLY A 4 -1.17 -73.03 -6.12
C GLY A 4 -0.26 -71.87 -6.23
N PHE A 5 -0.11 -71.34 -7.44
CA PHE A 5 0.53 -70.04 -7.68
C PHE A 5 -0.50 -68.90 -7.46
N CYS A 6 -0.21 -68.04 -6.50
CA CYS A 6 -0.96 -66.82 -6.29
C CYS A 6 -0.31 -65.67 -7.12
N SER A 7 -1.03 -65.23 -8.15
CA SER A 7 -0.62 -64.10 -8.99
C SER A 7 -1.13 -62.80 -8.40
N THR A 8 -0.22 -61.97 -7.89
CA THR A 8 -0.53 -60.63 -7.39
C THR A 8 -0.55 -59.64 -8.56
N ALA A 9 -1.72 -59.20 -8.96
CA ALA A 9 -1.88 -58.12 -9.93
C ALA A 9 -1.58 -56.76 -9.24
N VAL A 10 -0.53 -56.12 -9.67
CA VAL A 10 -0.22 -54.74 -9.29
C VAL A 10 -1.07 -53.79 -10.18
N VAL A 11 -2.09 -53.17 -9.60
CA VAL A 11 -2.84 -52.11 -10.25
C VAL A 11 -2.04 -50.82 -10.10
N ALA A 12 -1.39 -50.39 -11.17
CA ALA A 12 -0.77 -49.08 -11.28
C ALA A 12 -1.87 -48.01 -11.44
N CYS A 13 -2.14 -47.25 -10.35
CA CYS A 13 -3.03 -46.12 -10.40
C CYS A 13 -2.26 -44.93 -11.05
N PHE A 14 -2.50 -44.70 -12.35
CA PHE A 14 -2.05 -43.48 -13.01
C PHE A 14 -2.89 -42.31 -12.48
N VAL A 15 -2.35 -41.52 -11.55
CA VAL A 15 -2.88 -40.20 -11.23
C VAL A 15 -2.54 -39.30 -12.41
N LEU A 16 -3.52 -39.09 -13.30
CA LEU A 16 -3.47 -37.99 -14.26
C LEU A 16 -3.54 -36.71 -13.47
N GLY A 17 -2.37 -36.11 -13.20
CA GLY A 17 -2.22 -34.76 -12.71
C GLY A 17 -2.71 -33.76 -13.76
N GLY A 18 -4.01 -33.60 -13.88
CA GLY A 18 -4.60 -32.49 -14.61
C GLY A 18 -4.27 -31.23 -13.87
N SER A 19 -3.36 -30.42 -14.39
CA SER A 19 -3.19 -29.02 -13.98
C SER A 19 -4.52 -28.34 -14.19
N ILE A 20 -5.29 -28.11 -13.13
CA ILE A 20 -6.44 -27.22 -13.16
C ILE A 20 -5.84 -25.83 -13.41
N ALA A 21 -5.80 -25.41 -14.66
CA ALA A 21 -5.51 -24.03 -15.01
C ALA A 21 -6.68 -23.22 -14.41
N PHE A 22 -6.45 -22.61 -13.23
CA PHE A 22 -7.36 -21.58 -12.73
C PHE A 22 -7.43 -20.51 -13.80
N ALA A 23 -8.64 -20.27 -14.33
CA ALA A 23 -8.88 -19.21 -15.30
C ALA A 23 -8.30 -17.92 -14.70
N GLN A 24 -7.32 -17.35 -15.39
CA GLN A 24 -6.65 -16.15 -14.95
C GLN A 24 -7.69 -15.03 -14.92
N THR A 25 -7.97 -14.47 -13.75
CA THR A 25 -8.95 -13.41 -13.57
C THR A 25 -8.56 -12.22 -14.46
N SER A 26 -9.40 -11.83 -15.41
CA SER A 26 -9.23 -10.60 -16.16
C SER A 26 -9.95 -9.44 -15.46
N TYR A 27 -9.60 -8.22 -15.81
CA TYR A 27 -10.13 -7.02 -15.17
C TYR A 27 -10.67 -6.02 -16.18
N LYS A 28 -11.85 -5.46 -15.88
CA LYS A 28 -12.33 -4.23 -16.51
C LYS A 28 -11.67 -3.03 -15.85
N VAL A 29 -11.13 -2.12 -16.64
CA VAL A 29 -10.53 -0.86 -16.17
C VAL A 29 -11.57 0.25 -16.21
N THR A 30 -11.69 1.00 -15.11
CA THR A 30 -12.47 2.24 -15.04
C THR A 30 -11.52 3.36 -14.61
N ASP A 31 -11.35 4.38 -15.47
CA ASP A 31 -10.66 5.62 -15.12
C ASP A 31 -11.53 6.41 -14.14
N LEU A 32 -10.98 6.78 -13.00
CA LEU A 32 -11.72 7.53 -11.98
C LEU A 32 -11.79 9.03 -12.27
N GLY A 33 -11.02 9.51 -13.27
CA GLY A 33 -10.94 10.91 -13.62
C GLY A 33 -10.00 11.72 -12.71
N VAL A 34 -10.24 13.03 -12.72
CA VAL A 34 -9.54 14.02 -11.88
C VAL A 34 -10.55 15.01 -11.33
N LEU A 35 -10.24 15.67 -10.21
CA LEU A 35 -11.04 16.80 -9.73
C LEU A 35 -10.96 18.00 -10.71
N PRO A 36 -11.95 18.89 -10.71
CA PRO A 36 -11.90 20.14 -11.50
C PRO A 36 -10.59 20.90 -11.24
N SER A 37 -9.98 21.43 -12.29
CA SER A 37 -8.69 22.14 -12.26
C SER A 37 -7.49 21.31 -11.84
N LYS A 38 -7.60 19.97 -11.85
CA LYS A 38 -6.48 19.03 -11.60
C LYS A 38 -6.10 18.30 -12.89
N GLU A 39 -4.85 17.86 -12.96
CA GLU A 39 -4.25 17.24 -14.15
C GLU A 39 -4.05 15.74 -13.96
N GLU A 40 -3.81 15.33 -12.73
CA GLU A 40 -3.50 13.95 -12.36
C GLU A 40 -4.34 13.48 -11.16
N SER A 41 -4.46 12.17 -11.02
CA SER A 41 -5.04 11.54 -9.85
C SER A 41 -4.25 10.29 -9.44
N ILE A 42 -4.07 10.12 -8.13
CA ILE A 42 -3.34 8.99 -7.54
C ILE A 42 -4.26 8.39 -6.48
N PRO A 43 -4.66 7.11 -6.60
CA PRO A 43 -5.43 6.44 -5.57
C PRO A 43 -4.51 6.02 -4.43
N ALA A 44 -5.04 5.94 -3.21
CA ALA A 44 -4.30 5.48 -2.05
C ALA A 44 -4.93 4.23 -1.41
N ALA A 45 -6.26 4.19 -1.30
CA ALA A 45 -6.97 3.09 -0.64
C ALA A 45 -8.33 2.83 -1.29
N ILE A 46 -8.80 1.60 -1.16
CA ILE A 46 -10.15 1.15 -1.55
C ILE A 46 -10.79 0.41 -0.37
N ASN A 47 -12.08 0.65 -0.14
CA ASN A 47 -12.86 -0.07 0.87
C ASN A 47 -13.65 -1.26 0.30
N GLY A 48 -14.33 -2.02 1.17
CA GLY A 48 -15.13 -3.19 0.77
C GLY A 48 -16.31 -2.87 -0.15
N GLN A 49 -16.77 -1.61 -0.22
CA GLN A 49 -17.85 -1.15 -1.08
C GLN A 49 -17.35 -0.61 -2.44
N GLY A 50 -16.03 -0.56 -2.66
CA GLY A 50 -15.44 -0.03 -3.88
C GLY A 50 -15.28 1.50 -3.89
N LEU A 51 -15.46 2.17 -2.73
CA LEU A 51 -15.12 3.58 -2.61
C LEU A 51 -13.59 3.73 -2.54
N VAL A 52 -13.07 4.76 -3.20
CA VAL A 52 -11.62 5.01 -3.28
C VAL A 52 -11.29 6.37 -2.68
N ALA A 53 -10.26 6.43 -1.84
CA ALA A 53 -9.62 7.68 -1.42
C ALA A 53 -8.28 7.86 -2.14
N GLY A 54 -7.92 9.12 -2.39
CA GLY A 54 -6.66 9.45 -3.03
C GLY A 54 -6.41 10.95 -3.10
N THR A 55 -5.48 11.33 -3.96
CA THR A 55 -5.08 12.74 -4.15
C THR A 55 -5.12 13.09 -5.64
N SER A 56 -5.80 14.20 -5.97
CA SER A 56 -5.78 14.80 -7.29
C SER A 56 -4.82 15.99 -7.30
N ILE A 57 -4.01 16.14 -8.35
CA ILE A 57 -2.84 17.01 -8.36
C ILE A 57 -2.85 17.90 -9.60
N ALA A 58 -2.47 19.17 -9.44
CA ALA A 58 -2.07 20.06 -10.52
C ALA A 58 -0.89 20.92 -10.09
N LYS A 59 -0.03 21.27 -11.03
CA LYS A 59 1.13 22.15 -10.77
C LYS A 59 0.72 23.52 -10.23
N ALA A 60 -0.36 24.10 -10.80
CA ALA A 60 -0.78 25.47 -10.45
C ALA A 60 -1.67 25.52 -9.20
N SER A 61 -2.51 24.51 -8.94
CA SER A 61 -3.52 24.53 -7.88
C SER A 61 -3.26 23.52 -6.75
N GLY A 62 -2.05 22.91 -6.74
CA GLY A 62 -1.62 22.01 -5.66
C GLY A 62 -2.38 20.69 -5.59
N GLU A 63 -2.42 20.12 -4.39
CA GLU A 63 -2.99 18.80 -4.09
C GLU A 63 -4.38 18.93 -3.47
N ALA A 64 -5.28 18.00 -3.79
CA ALA A 64 -6.62 17.91 -3.22
C ALA A 64 -7.00 16.46 -2.93
N ALA A 65 -7.40 16.17 -1.70
CA ALA A 65 -7.94 14.87 -1.33
C ALA A 65 -9.26 14.63 -2.04
N PHE A 66 -9.42 13.45 -2.65
CA PHE A 66 -10.66 13.03 -3.27
C PHE A 66 -11.22 11.75 -2.65
N ARG A 67 -12.54 11.59 -2.78
CA ARG A 67 -13.23 10.32 -2.64
C ARG A 67 -13.93 10.00 -3.97
N TYR A 68 -13.76 8.79 -4.47
CA TYR A 68 -14.54 8.27 -5.58
C TYR A 68 -15.63 7.35 -5.05
N ASN A 69 -16.86 7.58 -5.47
CA ASN A 69 -18.03 6.77 -5.14
C ASN A 69 -18.72 6.32 -6.42
N PRO A 70 -18.62 5.03 -6.84
CA PRO A 70 -19.21 4.55 -8.10
C PRO A 70 -20.74 4.64 -8.15
N TYR A 71 -21.40 4.88 -7.02
CA TYR A 71 -22.87 4.95 -6.90
C TYR A 71 -23.40 6.38 -7.04
N ASN A 72 -22.53 7.39 -7.14
CA ASN A 72 -22.94 8.78 -7.31
C ASN A 72 -22.92 9.20 -8.80
N PRO A 73 -23.83 10.10 -9.23
CA PRO A 73 -23.81 10.68 -10.58
C PRO A 73 -22.52 11.48 -10.89
N ALA A 74 -21.95 12.13 -9.87
CA ALA A 74 -20.63 12.75 -9.91
C ALA A 74 -19.69 11.90 -9.02
N PRO A 75 -19.03 10.88 -9.57
CA PRO A 75 -18.40 9.86 -8.76
C PRO A 75 -17.16 10.34 -8.02
N MET A 76 -16.44 11.37 -8.50
CA MET A 76 -15.28 11.93 -7.81
C MET A 76 -15.65 13.21 -7.06
N GLU A 77 -15.44 13.22 -5.76
CA GLU A 77 -15.76 14.30 -4.83
C GLU A 77 -14.47 14.91 -4.23
N ASP A 78 -14.40 16.23 -4.17
CA ASP A 78 -13.38 16.95 -3.36
C ASP A 78 -13.78 16.90 -1.89
N ILE A 79 -13.07 16.08 -1.12
CA ILE A 79 -13.29 15.94 0.33
C ILE A 79 -12.36 16.82 1.15
N GLY A 80 -11.33 17.39 0.52
CA GLY A 80 -10.28 18.19 1.15
C GLY A 80 -10.53 19.70 1.13
N GLN A 81 -11.69 20.16 0.61
CA GLN A 81 -12.06 21.56 0.53
C GLN A 81 -11.10 22.43 -0.31
N SER A 82 -10.56 21.89 -1.42
CA SER A 82 -9.63 22.62 -2.30
C SER A 82 -10.23 23.88 -2.89
N SER A 83 -11.54 23.94 -3.08
CA SER A 83 -12.27 25.15 -3.47
C SER A 83 -12.17 26.31 -2.49
N ARG A 84 -11.79 26.03 -1.24
CA ARG A 84 -11.48 27.02 -0.18
C ARG A 84 -9.98 27.27 -0.03
N GLY A 85 -9.16 26.78 -0.97
CA GLY A 85 -7.69 26.95 -0.94
C GLY A 85 -6.96 26.00 0.01
N VAL A 86 -7.64 24.98 0.56
CA VAL A 86 -7.00 23.99 1.44
C VAL A 86 -6.23 22.97 0.61
N VAL A 87 -4.93 22.85 0.86
CA VAL A 87 -4.09 21.78 0.30
C VAL A 87 -4.27 20.55 1.18
N SER A 88 -4.62 19.41 0.57
CA SER A 88 -4.93 18.17 1.29
C SER A 88 -4.57 16.92 0.48
N ARG A 89 -4.35 15.80 1.18
CA ARG A 89 -4.08 14.49 0.58
C ARG A 89 -4.91 13.42 1.29
N GLY A 90 -5.42 12.45 0.53
CA GLY A 90 -6.14 11.28 1.05
C GLY A 90 -5.26 10.03 1.02
N PHE A 91 -5.24 9.25 2.13
CA PHE A 91 -4.42 8.04 2.26
C PHE A 91 -5.20 6.80 2.66
N GLY A 92 -6.24 6.91 3.47
CA GLY A 92 -7.05 5.78 3.94
C GLY A 92 -8.54 6.04 3.82
N ILE A 93 -9.33 4.98 3.73
CA ILE A 93 -10.79 5.02 3.70
C ILE A 93 -11.36 3.78 4.39
N ASN A 94 -12.39 3.95 5.23
CA ASN A 94 -13.09 2.84 5.88
C ASN A 94 -14.41 2.48 5.18
N ASN A 95 -15.09 1.43 5.65
CA ASN A 95 -16.35 0.96 5.07
C ASN A 95 -17.55 1.91 5.28
N THR A 96 -17.44 2.91 6.15
CA THR A 96 -18.47 3.97 6.26
C THR A 96 -18.24 5.13 5.30
N GLY A 97 -17.16 5.09 4.50
CA GLY A 97 -16.78 6.12 3.54
C GLY A 97 -16.06 7.31 4.15
N MET A 98 -15.69 7.23 5.44
CA MET A 98 -14.78 8.21 6.04
C MET A 98 -13.38 8.00 5.52
N ALA A 99 -12.71 9.08 5.09
CA ALA A 99 -11.34 9.05 4.63
C ALA A 99 -10.42 9.79 5.60
N VAL A 100 -9.14 9.46 5.57
CA VAL A 100 -8.09 10.11 6.36
C VAL A 100 -6.90 10.49 5.51
N GLY A 101 -6.14 11.46 6.01
CA GLY A 101 -4.97 11.96 5.31
C GLY A 101 -4.24 13.07 6.04
N ASP A 102 -3.80 14.07 5.31
CA ASP A 102 -3.31 15.32 5.87
C ASP A 102 -3.92 16.54 5.17
N ALA A 103 -4.00 17.65 5.89
CA ALA A 103 -4.47 18.92 5.35
C ALA A 103 -3.76 20.11 6.00
N ALA A 104 -3.67 21.21 5.27
CA ALA A 104 -3.14 22.48 5.75
C ALA A 104 -4.23 23.24 6.52
N PHE A 105 -4.24 23.14 7.84
CA PHE A 105 -5.19 23.86 8.70
C PHE A 105 -4.71 25.25 9.08
N ILE A 106 -3.42 25.51 9.03
CA ILE A 106 -2.79 26.77 9.40
C ILE A 106 -2.18 27.37 8.15
N ALA A 107 -2.63 28.56 7.78
CA ALA A 107 -1.98 29.34 6.76
C ALA A 107 -0.57 29.71 7.28
N SER A 108 0.45 29.05 6.77
CA SER A 108 1.83 29.46 7.03
C SER A 108 2.06 30.79 6.30
N HIS A 109 2.64 31.77 6.98
CA HIS A 109 2.99 33.07 6.37
C HIS A 109 4.13 32.99 5.33
N THR A 110 4.69 31.80 5.11
CA THR A 110 5.68 31.51 4.06
C THR A 110 5.10 30.51 3.08
N ALA A 111 5.00 30.90 1.80
CA ALA A 111 4.31 30.18 0.74
C ALA A 111 4.87 28.78 0.40
N ASP A 112 6.01 28.38 0.95
CA ASP A 112 6.76 27.23 0.44
C ASP A 112 6.51 25.89 1.18
N SER A 113 5.90 25.88 2.37
CA SER A 113 5.57 24.65 3.10
C SER A 113 4.45 24.87 4.12
N PRO A 114 3.20 24.66 3.77
CA PRO A 114 2.10 24.74 4.73
C PRO A 114 2.26 23.68 5.82
N ILE A 115 2.09 24.08 7.07
CA ILE A 115 2.04 23.14 8.20
C ILE A 115 0.78 22.26 8.01
N ARG A 116 0.99 20.95 7.93
CA ARG A 116 -0.10 19.98 7.74
C ARG A 116 -0.29 19.14 8.98
N HIS A 117 -1.55 18.93 9.32
CA HIS A 117 -1.95 18.01 10.37
C HIS A 117 -2.70 16.80 9.78
N ALA A 118 -2.69 15.71 10.54
CA ALA A 118 -3.55 14.56 10.29
C ALA A 118 -5.02 15.01 10.23
N ALA A 119 -5.71 14.58 9.20
CA ALA A 119 -7.06 15.01 8.86
C ALA A 119 -8.02 13.82 8.76
N LEU A 120 -9.23 14.00 9.28
CA LEU A 120 -10.36 13.12 9.04
C LEU A 120 -11.37 13.85 8.14
N PHE A 121 -11.66 13.27 6.98
CA PHE A 121 -12.61 13.76 6.00
C PHE A 121 -13.95 13.04 6.19
N ASN A 122 -14.95 13.76 6.66
CA ASN A 122 -16.27 13.21 6.99
C ASN A 122 -17.37 14.01 6.31
N ASN A 123 -17.92 13.51 5.19
CA ASN A 123 -19.11 14.05 4.50
C ASN A 123 -19.12 15.59 4.39
N GLY A 124 -18.07 16.18 3.81
CA GLY A 124 -17.92 17.63 3.65
C GLY A 124 -17.35 18.36 4.86
N SER A 125 -17.12 17.69 5.98
CA SER A 125 -16.42 18.22 7.13
C SER A 125 -14.97 17.79 7.14
N LEU A 126 -14.07 18.73 7.38
CA LEU A 126 -12.63 18.51 7.54
C LEU A 126 -12.29 18.69 9.02
N ILE A 127 -11.83 17.62 9.66
CA ILE A 127 -11.54 17.59 11.10
C ILE A 127 -10.04 17.48 11.29
N ASP A 128 -9.46 18.45 12.01
CA ASP A 128 -8.07 18.43 12.46
C ASP A 128 -7.92 17.44 13.61
N LEU A 129 -7.05 16.44 13.46
CA LEU A 129 -6.73 15.47 14.51
C LEU A 129 -5.59 15.96 15.43
N GLY A 130 -4.96 17.09 15.09
CA GLY A 130 -3.86 17.67 15.83
C GLY A 130 -2.53 16.92 15.63
N THR A 131 -1.61 17.14 16.57
CA THR A 131 -0.28 16.53 16.60
C THR A 131 0.01 15.93 17.96
N LEU A 132 1.02 15.07 18.05
CA LEU A 132 1.58 14.67 19.34
C LEU A 132 2.21 15.89 20.05
N LYS A 133 2.28 15.84 21.37
CA LYS A 133 2.84 16.94 22.17
C LYS A 133 4.23 17.34 21.70
N LYS A 134 4.45 18.64 21.48
CA LYS A 134 5.69 19.25 20.99
C LYS A 134 6.03 18.93 19.52
N GLN A 135 5.10 18.41 18.75
CA GLN A 135 5.25 18.21 17.32
C GLN A 135 4.47 19.27 16.54
N THR A 136 4.86 19.50 15.29
CA THR A 136 4.25 20.53 14.42
C THR A 136 3.61 19.94 13.16
N PHE A 137 3.94 18.68 12.83
CA PHE A 137 3.42 17.96 11.68
C PHE A 137 2.75 16.67 12.12
N SER A 138 1.68 16.27 11.44
CA SER A 138 1.11 14.93 11.54
C SER A 138 0.46 14.49 10.23
N ARG A 139 0.34 13.18 10.04
CA ARG A 139 -0.34 12.54 8.92
C ARG A 139 -1.09 11.31 9.39
N ALA A 140 -2.34 11.18 8.99
CA ALA A 140 -3.12 9.97 9.15
C ALA A 140 -2.96 9.07 7.91
N ASN A 141 -2.55 7.82 8.11
CA ASN A 141 -2.31 6.87 7.04
C ASN A 141 -3.41 5.80 6.93
N GLY A 142 -3.98 5.37 8.06
CA GLY A 142 -4.97 4.30 8.11
C GLY A 142 -6.14 4.62 9.03
N ILE A 143 -7.30 4.07 8.70
CA ILE A 143 -8.55 4.17 9.46
C ILE A 143 -9.29 2.84 9.42
N ASN A 144 -9.86 2.38 10.53
CA ASN A 144 -10.68 1.18 10.60
C ASN A 144 -12.20 1.49 10.66
N GLY A 145 -13.03 0.44 10.70
CA GLY A 145 -14.49 0.55 10.76
C GLY A 145 -15.02 1.22 12.01
N PHE A 146 -14.24 1.32 13.07
CA PHE A 146 -14.56 2.02 14.34
C PHE A 146 -14.10 3.48 14.36
N ASN A 147 -13.65 4.02 13.22
CA ASN A 147 -13.11 5.37 13.08
C ASN A 147 -11.85 5.61 13.95
N GLN A 148 -11.12 4.55 14.27
CA GLN A 148 -9.82 4.64 14.89
C GLN A 148 -8.79 4.90 13.79
N VAL A 149 -7.89 5.86 14.03
CA VAL A 149 -6.95 6.37 13.04
C VAL A 149 -5.52 6.12 13.50
N VAL A 150 -4.65 5.77 12.58
CA VAL A 150 -3.22 5.63 12.83
C VAL A 150 -2.41 6.42 11.82
N GLY A 151 -1.23 6.82 12.26
CA GLY A 151 -0.33 7.61 11.43
C GLY A 151 0.95 7.96 12.16
N PHE A 152 1.51 9.11 11.83
CA PHE A 152 2.70 9.61 12.50
C PHE A 152 2.64 11.12 12.73
N SER A 153 3.40 11.58 13.72
CA SER A 153 3.59 12.99 14.05
C SER A 153 5.06 13.25 14.28
N GLY A 154 5.55 14.39 13.79
CA GLY A 154 6.96 14.78 13.86
C GLY A 154 7.13 16.29 13.84
N PRO A 155 8.38 16.79 13.99
CA PRO A 155 8.65 18.22 13.85
C PRO A 155 8.44 18.71 12.40
N GLU A 156 8.55 17.80 11.42
CA GLU A 156 8.37 18.06 9.99
C GLU A 156 8.01 16.75 9.26
N LEU A 157 7.64 16.86 7.98
CA LEU A 157 7.43 15.71 7.12
C LEU A 157 8.76 14.93 6.97
N ASP A 158 8.66 13.60 7.04
CA ASP A 158 9.78 12.65 6.87
C ASP A 158 10.93 12.82 7.89
N SER A 159 10.65 13.46 9.02
CA SER A 159 11.62 13.58 10.10
C SER A 159 12.05 12.22 10.66
N PRO A 160 13.37 12.01 10.90
CA PRO A 160 13.87 10.82 11.60
C PRO A 160 13.44 10.76 13.07
N LYS A 161 12.77 11.79 13.57
CA LYS A 161 12.18 11.85 14.92
C LYS A 161 10.67 11.71 14.91
N SER A 162 10.09 11.22 13.81
CA SER A 162 8.65 10.93 13.72
C SER A 162 8.24 9.84 14.71
N ARG A 163 7.05 10.00 15.31
CA ARG A 163 6.46 9.07 16.26
C ARG A 163 5.16 8.53 15.73
N ALA A 164 4.98 7.22 15.79
CA ALA A 164 3.71 6.58 15.45
C ALA A 164 2.62 6.98 16.44
N PHE A 165 1.42 7.28 15.94
CA PHE A 165 0.28 7.55 16.80
C PHE A 165 -0.91 6.63 16.49
N PHE A 166 -1.74 6.45 17.52
CA PHE A 166 -3.12 6.02 17.46
C PHE A 166 -4.02 7.19 17.87
N TRP A 167 -5.14 7.36 17.20
CA TRP A 167 -6.16 8.35 17.56
C TRP A 167 -7.55 7.72 17.58
N SER A 168 -8.34 8.09 18.57
CA SER A 168 -9.78 7.88 18.60
C SER A 168 -10.48 9.11 19.18
N LYS A 169 -11.78 9.23 18.93
CA LYS A 169 -12.56 10.35 19.48
C LYS A 169 -12.53 10.41 21.01
N SER A 170 -12.39 9.27 21.68
CA SER A 170 -12.36 9.18 23.15
C SER A 170 -10.99 9.44 23.76
N THR A 171 -9.90 9.09 23.07
CA THR A 171 -8.54 9.19 23.63
C THR A 171 -7.76 10.40 23.11
N GLY A 172 -8.20 11.01 21.97
CA GLY A 172 -7.34 11.91 21.22
C GLY A 172 -6.14 11.15 20.64
N MET A 173 -5.06 11.87 20.32
CA MET A 173 -3.83 11.32 19.75
C MET A 173 -2.89 10.80 20.84
N VAL A 174 -2.48 9.55 20.75
CA VAL A 174 -1.63 8.81 21.69
C VAL A 174 -0.39 8.28 20.96
N ASP A 175 0.79 8.48 21.54
CA ASP A 175 2.06 7.93 21.05
C ASP A 175 2.11 6.41 21.25
N LEU A 176 2.41 5.67 20.21
CA LEU A 176 2.51 4.20 20.22
C LEU A 176 3.86 3.67 20.70
N GLY A 177 4.87 4.54 20.85
CA GLY A 177 6.23 4.12 21.17
C GLY A 177 7.05 3.72 19.94
N THR A 178 8.12 2.94 20.17
CA THR A 178 9.07 2.43 19.16
C THR A 178 9.54 1.02 19.54
N LEU A 179 10.29 0.37 18.64
CA LEU A 179 11.05 -0.85 18.93
C LEU A 179 12.37 -0.60 19.69
N GLY A 180 12.51 0.59 20.27
CA GLY A 180 13.66 0.98 21.12
C GLY A 180 14.51 2.12 20.56
N GLY A 181 14.33 2.50 19.30
CA GLY A 181 14.95 3.67 18.67
C GLY A 181 14.15 4.95 18.83
N SER A 182 14.45 5.97 18.01
CA SER A 182 13.85 7.31 18.05
C SER A 182 12.68 7.50 17.08
N TYR A 183 12.55 6.64 16.07
CA TYR A 183 11.63 6.75 14.95
C TYR A 183 10.58 5.65 14.95
N ALA A 184 9.33 6.01 14.67
CA ALA A 184 8.26 5.10 14.30
C ALA A 184 7.17 5.80 13.48
N GLN A 185 6.57 5.07 12.55
CA GLN A 185 5.37 5.48 11.80
C GLN A 185 4.38 4.32 11.73
N ALA A 186 3.11 4.56 12.06
CA ALA A 186 2.02 3.62 11.82
C ALA A 186 1.37 3.92 10.47
N PHE A 187 0.92 2.88 9.77
CA PHE A 187 0.36 3.05 8.42
C PHE A 187 -0.99 2.39 8.20
N ALA A 188 -1.24 1.25 8.82
CA ALA A 188 -2.49 0.55 8.68
C ALA A 188 -2.99 0.00 10.02
N ILE A 189 -4.31 -0.05 10.14
CA ILE A 189 -5.05 -0.61 11.27
C ILE A 189 -6.21 -1.43 10.71
N ASN A 190 -6.45 -2.62 11.26
CA ASN A 190 -7.62 -3.43 10.91
C ASN A 190 -8.75 -3.27 11.95
N ASP A 191 -9.91 -3.89 11.68
CA ASP A 191 -11.07 -3.80 12.58
C ASP A 191 -10.88 -4.54 13.92
N SER A 192 -9.91 -5.44 14.04
CA SER A 192 -9.53 -5.98 15.35
C SER A 192 -8.63 -5.05 16.16
N GLY A 193 -8.29 -3.87 15.63
CA GLY A 193 -7.41 -2.89 16.26
C GLY A 193 -5.92 -3.23 16.15
N ALA A 194 -5.55 -4.25 15.38
CA ALA A 194 -4.15 -4.55 15.13
C ALA A 194 -3.54 -3.47 14.21
N ILE A 195 -2.40 -2.92 14.63
CA ILE A 195 -1.71 -1.81 13.98
C ILE A 195 -0.40 -2.31 13.44
N THR A 196 -0.04 -1.88 12.24
CA THR A 196 1.25 -2.16 11.66
C THR A 196 1.96 -0.88 11.23
N GLY A 197 3.27 -0.87 11.36
CA GLY A 197 4.12 0.31 11.20
C GLY A 197 5.56 -0.06 10.91
N ASN A 198 6.38 0.96 10.77
CA ASN A 198 7.84 0.87 10.74
C ASN A 198 8.38 1.50 12.00
N SER A 199 9.41 0.92 12.57
CA SER A 199 10.10 1.50 13.70
C SER A 199 11.60 1.21 13.64
N GLU A 200 12.35 2.17 14.09
CA GLU A 200 13.77 1.97 14.38
C GLU A 200 13.93 0.98 15.52
N VAL A 201 14.78 0.00 15.31
CA VAL A 201 15.16 -1.03 16.28
C VAL A 201 16.36 -0.54 17.04
N ARG A 202 16.37 -0.68 18.36
CA ARG A 202 17.56 -0.40 19.15
C ARG A 202 18.58 -1.50 18.90
N SER A 203 19.62 -1.17 18.14
CA SER A 203 20.74 -2.07 17.93
C SER A 203 21.69 -2.03 19.13
N SER A 204 22.32 -3.15 19.43
CA SER A 204 23.48 -3.21 20.32
C SER A 204 24.63 -2.42 19.68
N ALA A 205 25.48 -1.83 20.47
CA ALA A 205 26.51 -0.81 20.25
C ALA A 205 27.39 -0.81 18.96
N THR A 206 27.09 -1.59 17.94
CA THR A 206 27.89 -1.71 16.70
C THR A 206 27.14 -1.49 15.41
N ASP A 207 25.80 -1.29 15.44
CA ASP A 207 25.01 -1.30 14.22
C ASP A 207 24.39 0.04 13.89
N THR A 208 24.46 0.35 12.63
CA THR A 208 23.67 1.37 11.93
C THR A 208 22.17 1.19 12.20
N GLU A 209 21.47 2.28 12.34
CA GLU A 209 20.03 2.39 12.52
C GLU A 209 19.27 1.43 11.57
N ALA A 210 18.69 0.36 12.12
CA ALA A 210 17.86 -0.59 11.39
C ALA A 210 16.40 -0.20 11.57
N ILE A 211 15.64 -0.17 10.47
CA ILE A 211 14.20 0.08 10.50
C ILE A 211 13.49 -1.22 10.17
N HIS A 212 12.67 -1.71 11.09
CA HIS A 212 11.89 -2.93 10.88
C HIS A 212 10.39 -2.65 10.83
N ALA A 213 9.70 -3.48 10.08
CA ALA A 213 8.26 -3.59 10.15
C ALA A 213 7.85 -4.12 11.54
N PHE A 214 6.77 -3.55 12.11
CA PHE A 214 6.19 -4.03 13.35
C PHE A 214 4.72 -4.40 13.21
N LEU A 215 4.24 -5.26 14.10
CA LEU A 215 2.84 -5.56 14.34
C LEU A 215 2.53 -5.32 15.82
N SER A 216 1.51 -4.55 16.12
CA SER A 216 1.01 -4.33 17.47
C SER A 216 -0.28 -5.14 17.70
N ALA A 217 -0.38 -5.80 18.83
CA ALA A 217 -1.39 -6.85 19.07
C ALA A 217 -2.68 -6.35 19.73
N SER A 218 -3.09 -5.11 19.67
CA SER A 218 -4.43 -4.64 20.14
C SER A 218 -4.50 -3.12 20.27
N PRO A 219 -5.68 -2.49 20.33
CA PRO A 219 -5.79 -1.08 20.63
C PRO A 219 -5.16 -0.82 21.99
N LEU A 220 -4.01 -0.18 21.97
CA LEU A 220 -3.20 0.08 23.15
C LEU A 220 -3.88 1.15 23.98
N GLY A 221 -4.19 0.83 25.24
CA GLY A 221 -4.31 1.85 26.26
C GLY A 221 -3.00 2.64 26.36
N ALA A 222 -3.04 3.90 26.73
CA ALA A 222 -1.91 4.78 26.85
C ALA A 222 -0.72 4.08 27.56
N GLY A 223 0.41 3.92 26.85
CA GLY A 223 1.65 3.36 27.40
C GLY A 223 1.94 1.88 27.10
N ALA A 224 1.15 1.20 26.28
CA ALA A 224 1.39 -0.21 25.99
C ALA A 224 2.48 -0.40 24.92
N THR A 225 3.62 -0.91 25.34
CA THR A 225 4.77 -1.35 24.53
C THR A 225 4.52 -2.71 23.87
N GLY A 226 3.51 -2.81 23.03
CA GLY A 226 3.11 -4.07 22.40
C GLY A 226 3.57 -4.23 20.96
N MET A 227 4.59 -3.52 20.51
CA MET A 227 5.15 -3.68 19.17
C MET A 227 5.98 -4.97 19.10
N ARG A 228 5.60 -5.88 18.19
CA ARG A 228 6.38 -7.04 17.81
C ARG A 228 7.19 -6.69 16.56
N ASP A 229 8.49 -6.85 16.62
CA ASP A 229 9.38 -6.79 15.48
C ASP A 229 9.08 -7.96 14.53
N LEU A 230 8.87 -7.69 13.24
CA LEU A 230 8.65 -8.71 12.22
C LEU A 230 9.95 -9.21 11.56
N GLY A 231 11.09 -8.56 11.85
CA GLY A 231 12.38 -8.88 11.26
C GLY A 231 12.51 -8.46 9.80
N THR A 232 13.37 -9.16 9.06
CA THR A 232 13.68 -8.92 7.64
C THR A 232 13.74 -10.23 6.86
N LEU A 233 13.83 -10.15 5.53
CA LEU A 233 14.11 -11.31 4.66
C LEU A 233 15.61 -11.73 4.65
N GLY A 234 16.42 -11.19 5.55
CA GLY A 234 17.86 -11.48 5.68
C GLY A 234 18.77 -10.27 5.52
N GLY A 235 18.22 -9.13 5.13
CA GLY A 235 18.94 -7.87 5.00
C GLY A 235 18.86 -6.99 6.24
N SER A 236 18.99 -5.66 6.06
CA SER A 236 19.12 -4.69 7.15
C SER A 236 17.82 -3.97 7.50
N PHE A 237 16.83 -3.96 6.60
CA PHE A 237 15.57 -3.26 6.85
C PHE A 237 14.35 -3.97 6.28
N SER A 238 13.20 -3.68 6.85
CA SER A 238 11.88 -4.02 6.32
C SER A 238 10.91 -2.87 6.54
N TYR A 239 10.05 -2.64 5.55
CA TYR A 239 8.97 -1.66 5.59
C TYR A 239 7.66 -2.36 5.25
N ARG A 240 6.64 -2.16 6.10
CA ARG A 240 5.33 -2.70 5.83
C ARG A 240 4.41 -1.63 5.21
N MET A 241 3.37 -2.05 4.48
CA MET A 241 2.43 -1.17 3.81
C MET A 241 0.97 -1.42 4.21
N ALA A 242 0.54 -2.66 4.38
CA ALA A 242 -0.84 -3.01 4.66
C ALA A 242 -0.98 -4.18 5.64
N ILE A 243 -2.18 -4.29 6.23
CA ILE A 243 -2.60 -5.40 7.08
C ILE A 243 -4.03 -5.80 6.70
N ASN A 244 -4.33 -7.11 6.68
CA ASN A 244 -5.69 -7.60 6.47
C ASN A 244 -6.41 -7.96 7.79
N ALA A 245 -7.65 -8.46 7.66
CA ALA A 245 -8.46 -8.88 8.82
C ALA A 245 -7.83 -10.05 9.60
N ASN A 246 -7.06 -10.92 8.93
CA ASN A 246 -6.36 -12.06 9.54
C ASN A 246 -5.05 -11.65 10.24
N LYS A 247 -4.72 -10.35 10.28
CA LYS A 247 -3.46 -9.80 10.79
C LYS A 247 -2.24 -10.21 9.95
N HIS A 248 -2.44 -10.61 8.69
CA HIS A 248 -1.34 -10.81 7.77
C HIS A 248 -0.86 -9.44 7.27
N VAL A 249 0.45 -9.27 7.23
CA VAL A 249 1.10 -7.98 6.92
C VAL A 249 1.88 -8.12 5.63
N VAL A 250 1.82 -7.11 4.78
CA VAL A 250 2.62 -7.04 3.55
C VAL A 250 3.44 -5.76 3.50
N GLY A 251 4.53 -5.83 2.74
CA GLY A 251 5.44 -4.71 2.55
C GLY A 251 6.64 -5.13 1.70
N TYR A 252 7.81 -4.61 2.03
CA TYR A 252 9.06 -4.97 1.37
C TYR A 252 10.21 -5.03 2.36
N SER A 253 11.22 -5.83 2.06
CA SER A 253 12.40 -6.02 2.88
C SER A 253 13.63 -6.28 2.03
N THR A 254 14.80 -5.85 2.50
CA THR A 254 16.06 -6.30 1.92
C THR A 254 16.24 -7.80 2.13
N VAL A 255 16.72 -8.49 1.08
CA VAL A 255 16.87 -9.96 1.08
C VAL A 255 18.24 -10.43 1.55
N ASN A 256 19.22 -9.54 1.58
CA ASN A 256 20.56 -9.83 2.08
C ASN A 256 21.27 -8.55 2.57
N LYS A 257 22.47 -8.68 3.16
CA LYS A 257 23.24 -7.56 3.69
C LYS A 257 24.26 -6.98 2.69
N VAL A 258 24.36 -7.56 1.51
CA VAL A 258 25.44 -7.26 0.53
C VAL A 258 24.99 -6.24 -0.50
N ASP A 259 23.77 -6.39 -0.98
CA ASP A 259 23.19 -5.49 -1.98
C ASP A 259 21.86 -4.89 -1.50
N SER A 260 21.37 -3.90 -2.23
CA SER A 260 20.16 -3.16 -1.89
C SER A 260 18.88 -3.79 -2.47
N ARG A 261 18.89 -5.09 -2.83
CA ARG A 261 17.69 -5.77 -3.33
C ARG A 261 16.59 -5.75 -2.30
N VAL A 262 15.40 -5.36 -2.72
CA VAL A 262 14.20 -5.38 -1.91
C VAL A 262 13.15 -6.25 -2.58
N HIS A 263 12.60 -7.19 -1.84
CA HIS A 263 11.47 -7.99 -2.28
C HIS A 263 10.22 -7.69 -1.47
N ALA A 264 9.09 -7.77 -2.14
CA ALA A 264 7.80 -7.82 -1.49
C ALA A 264 7.76 -9.00 -0.51
N PHE A 265 7.20 -8.80 0.67
CA PHE A 265 6.98 -9.87 1.63
C PHE A 265 5.51 -9.99 2.02
N TRP A 266 5.14 -11.17 2.49
CA TRP A 266 3.90 -11.48 3.17
C TRP A 266 4.25 -12.16 4.51
N PHE A 267 3.77 -11.56 5.61
CA PHE A 267 3.89 -12.10 6.96
C PHE A 267 2.56 -12.78 7.33
N ASP A 268 2.59 -14.08 7.58
CA ASP A 268 1.41 -14.93 7.82
C ASP A 268 1.00 -15.01 9.30
N GLY A 269 1.48 -14.11 10.14
CA GLY A 269 1.29 -14.14 11.59
C GLY A 269 2.45 -14.83 12.32
N THR A 270 3.23 -15.66 11.65
CA THR A 270 4.37 -16.42 12.21
C THR A 270 5.70 -16.03 11.62
N ALA A 271 5.83 -16.00 10.30
CA ALA A 271 7.07 -15.75 9.58
C ALA A 271 6.87 -14.83 8.37
N MET A 272 7.93 -14.10 8.04
CA MET A 272 8.01 -13.29 6.82
C MET A 272 8.42 -14.19 5.65
N LYS A 273 7.64 -14.15 4.56
CA LYS A 273 7.86 -14.92 3.33
C LYS A 273 8.18 -13.99 2.18
N ASP A 274 9.22 -14.31 1.44
CA ASP A 274 9.59 -13.62 0.20
C ASP A 274 8.58 -13.96 -0.91
N LEU A 275 8.01 -12.93 -1.55
CA LEU A 275 7.07 -13.09 -2.67
C LEU A 275 7.78 -13.11 -4.02
N GLY A 276 9.10 -12.83 -4.06
CA GLY A 276 9.89 -12.73 -5.27
C GLY A 276 9.57 -11.50 -6.10
N THR A 277 9.90 -11.56 -7.39
CA THR A 277 9.70 -10.47 -8.35
C THR A 277 9.09 -11.00 -9.67
N LEU A 278 8.63 -10.10 -10.54
CA LEU A 278 8.16 -10.47 -11.90
C LEU A 278 9.30 -10.93 -12.82
N ALA A 279 10.53 -10.58 -12.52
CA ALA A 279 11.71 -10.93 -13.31
C ALA A 279 12.80 -11.55 -12.42
N PRO A 280 12.59 -12.78 -11.93
CA PRO A 280 13.55 -13.43 -11.06
C PRO A 280 14.88 -13.69 -11.78
N LYS A 281 16.00 -13.49 -11.06
CA LYS A 281 17.36 -13.80 -11.50
C LYS A 281 17.98 -12.83 -12.53
N LEU A 282 17.57 -11.58 -12.54
CA LEU A 282 18.31 -10.57 -13.30
C LEU A 282 19.64 -10.23 -12.59
N SER A 283 20.66 -9.94 -13.39
CA SER A 283 22.01 -9.65 -12.88
C SER A 283 22.10 -8.32 -12.14
N SER A 284 21.19 -7.38 -12.42
CA SER A 284 21.15 -6.08 -11.78
C SER A 284 20.26 -6.11 -10.52
N PRO A 285 20.77 -5.67 -9.35
CA PRO A 285 19.93 -5.50 -8.15
C PRO A 285 18.76 -4.53 -8.35
N LEU A 286 18.85 -3.60 -9.31
CA LEU A 286 17.78 -2.62 -9.60
C LEU A 286 16.58 -3.25 -10.30
N ASP A 287 16.81 -4.32 -11.07
CA ASP A 287 15.76 -4.99 -11.85
C ASP A 287 15.05 -6.09 -11.04
N ASP A 288 15.69 -6.57 -9.97
CA ASP A 288 15.20 -7.64 -9.10
C ASP A 288 14.62 -7.02 -7.83
N GLN A 289 13.55 -6.23 -7.98
CA GLN A 289 12.89 -5.56 -6.88
C GLN A 289 11.37 -5.67 -6.98
N SER A 290 10.71 -5.77 -5.83
CA SER A 290 9.26 -5.71 -5.70
C SER A 290 8.83 -5.09 -4.38
N VAL A 291 7.64 -4.51 -4.35
CA VAL A 291 7.01 -3.88 -3.19
C VAL A 291 5.54 -4.28 -3.14
N ALA A 292 5.09 -4.86 -2.04
CA ALA A 292 3.68 -5.11 -1.79
C ALA A 292 3.04 -3.91 -1.10
N LEU A 293 1.89 -3.45 -1.59
CA LEU A 293 1.18 -2.25 -1.12
C LEU A 293 -0.18 -2.55 -0.48
N GLY A 294 -0.83 -3.64 -0.88
CA GLY A 294 -2.16 -4.03 -0.38
C GLY A 294 -2.33 -5.52 -0.26
N VAL A 295 -3.19 -5.95 0.66
CA VAL A 295 -3.55 -7.35 0.88
C VAL A 295 -5.02 -7.43 1.31
N ASN A 296 -5.78 -8.38 0.74
CA ASN A 296 -7.16 -8.66 1.13
C ASN A 296 -7.27 -9.87 2.07
N SER A 297 -8.49 -10.18 2.55
CA SER A 297 -8.73 -11.29 3.48
C SER A 297 -8.49 -12.70 2.89
N SER A 298 -8.39 -12.82 1.56
CA SER A 298 -8.04 -14.05 0.86
C SER A 298 -6.53 -14.17 0.57
N ASP A 299 -5.70 -13.30 1.16
CA ASP A 299 -4.25 -13.23 0.98
C ASP A 299 -3.80 -12.96 -0.47
N ARG A 300 -4.66 -12.32 -1.27
CA ARG A 300 -4.22 -11.73 -2.53
C ARG A 300 -3.45 -10.46 -2.23
N VAL A 301 -2.23 -10.39 -2.73
CA VAL A 301 -1.31 -9.27 -2.51
C VAL A 301 -1.17 -8.49 -3.80
N VAL A 302 -1.17 -7.16 -3.71
CA VAL A 302 -0.96 -6.27 -4.84
C VAL A 302 0.16 -5.28 -4.55
N GLY A 303 0.80 -4.80 -5.60
CA GLY A 303 1.91 -3.87 -5.49
C GLY A 303 2.55 -3.58 -6.84
N TYR A 304 3.86 -3.42 -6.82
CA TYR A 304 4.65 -3.25 -8.04
C TYR A 304 5.97 -4.03 -8.00
N SER A 305 6.47 -4.36 -9.17
CA SER A 305 7.80 -4.94 -9.39
C SER A 305 8.50 -4.18 -10.51
N TYR A 306 9.81 -4.20 -10.51
CA TYR A 306 10.58 -3.61 -11.59
C TYR A 306 10.88 -4.64 -12.67
N LEU A 307 10.84 -4.21 -13.92
CA LEU A 307 11.26 -4.96 -15.09
C LEU A 307 12.26 -4.12 -15.90
N PRO A 308 13.23 -4.74 -16.62
CA PRO A 308 14.05 -4.00 -17.57
C PRO A 308 13.18 -3.27 -18.59
N ALA A 309 13.49 -2.01 -18.86
CA ALA A 309 12.84 -1.27 -19.93
C ALA A 309 13.25 -1.86 -21.28
N PHE A 310 12.26 -2.28 -22.08
CA PHE A 310 12.50 -2.87 -23.39
C PHE A 310 13.10 -1.86 -24.38
N ASN A 311 12.83 -0.57 -24.18
CA ASN A 311 13.38 0.53 -24.97
C ASN A 311 13.24 1.84 -24.17
N ALA A 312 14.32 2.26 -23.52
CA ALA A 312 14.32 3.42 -22.63
C ALA A 312 13.92 4.75 -23.31
N THR A 313 13.96 4.81 -24.65
CA THR A 313 13.62 6.02 -25.41
C THR A 313 12.17 6.10 -25.85
N THR A 314 11.45 4.98 -25.86
CA THR A 314 10.06 4.90 -26.36
C THR A 314 9.05 4.39 -25.36
N ASP A 315 9.47 3.87 -24.20
CA ASP A 315 8.56 3.41 -23.16
C ASP A 315 8.08 4.60 -22.30
N PRO A 316 6.79 4.97 -22.34
CA PRO A 316 6.26 6.10 -21.58
C PRO A 316 6.31 5.89 -20.05
N ALA A 317 6.55 4.66 -19.58
CA ALA A 317 6.75 4.35 -18.17
C ALA A 317 8.17 4.66 -17.68
N VAL A 318 9.11 4.93 -18.58
CA VAL A 318 10.50 5.31 -18.26
C VAL A 318 10.61 6.84 -18.30
N GLN A 319 10.92 7.45 -17.17
CA GLN A 319 11.17 8.88 -17.11
C GLN A 319 12.53 9.22 -17.75
N PRO A 320 12.64 10.28 -18.55
CA PRO A 320 13.92 10.71 -19.12
C PRO A 320 14.95 10.98 -18.01
N GLY A 321 16.13 10.38 -18.14
CA GLY A 321 17.23 10.55 -17.18
C GLY A 321 17.18 9.64 -15.95
N THR A 322 16.22 8.73 -15.86
CA THR A 322 16.13 7.71 -14.80
C THR A 322 16.67 6.35 -15.26
N SER A 323 16.84 5.43 -14.31
CA SER A 323 17.28 4.05 -14.57
C SER A 323 16.44 3.37 -15.65
N PRO A 324 17.02 2.50 -16.50
CA PRO A 324 16.32 1.80 -17.59
C PRO A 324 15.41 0.68 -17.08
N VAL A 325 14.72 0.89 -15.95
CA VAL A 325 13.76 -0.06 -15.37
C VAL A 325 12.34 0.51 -15.42
N ARG A 326 11.39 -0.36 -15.71
CA ARG A 326 9.98 -0.06 -15.77
C ARG A 326 9.26 -0.61 -14.54
N GLN A 327 8.53 0.24 -13.86
CA GLN A 327 7.65 -0.15 -12.75
C GLN A 327 6.35 -0.74 -13.30
N VAL A 328 5.95 -1.92 -12.82
CA VAL A 328 4.83 -2.72 -13.31
C VAL A 328 3.97 -3.18 -12.14
N ALA A 329 2.67 -2.89 -12.19
CA ALA A 329 1.73 -3.35 -11.19
C ALA A 329 1.56 -4.88 -11.24
N PHE A 330 1.54 -5.53 -10.07
CA PHE A 330 1.31 -6.97 -9.95
C PHE A 330 0.14 -7.32 -9.04
N VAL A 331 -0.38 -8.53 -9.25
CA VAL A 331 -1.14 -9.30 -8.26
C VAL A 331 -0.39 -10.59 -7.96
N TRP A 332 -0.25 -10.91 -6.67
CA TRP A 332 0.31 -12.17 -6.20
C TRP A 332 -0.76 -12.99 -5.50
N TYR A 333 -0.81 -14.29 -5.79
CA TYR A 333 -1.69 -15.24 -5.13
C TYR A 333 -1.10 -16.64 -5.17
N GLN A 334 -1.09 -17.34 -4.03
CA GLN A 334 -0.64 -18.73 -3.88
C GLN A 334 0.70 -19.04 -4.56
N GLY A 335 1.71 -18.20 -4.34
CA GLY A 335 3.05 -18.39 -4.85
C GLY A 335 3.31 -17.85 -6.27
N THR A 336 2.30 -17.29 -6.92
CA THR A 336 2.43 -16.77 -8.29
C THR A 336 2.25 -15.25 -8.33
N MET A 337 3.28 -14.52 -8.81
CA MET A 337 3.20 -13.10 -9.11
C MET A 337 2.86 -12.91 -10.59
N THR A 338 1.84 -12.13 -10.88
CA THR A 338 1.34 -11.88 -12.24
C THR A 338 1.30 -10.39 -12.55
N ASP A 339 1.79 -10.00 -13.72
CA ASP A 339 1.72 -8.64 -14.26
C ASP A 339 0.26 -8.28 -14.58
N LEU A 340 -0.27 -7.26 -13.91
CA LEU A 340 -1.64 -6.78 -14.10
C LEU A 340 -1.89 -6.21 -15.49
N ASN A 341 -0.88 -5.70 -16.17
CA ASN A 341 -1.02 -5.20 -17.56
C ASN A 341 -1.39 -6.31 -18.56
N LYS A 342 -1.10 -7.57 -18.22
CA LYS A 342 -1.52 -8.73 -19.03
C LYS A 342 -2.97 -9.13 -18.80
N LEU A 343 -3.64 -8.57 -17.81
CA LEU A 343 -4.98 -8.95 -17.34
C LEU A 343 -6.06 -7.91 -17.66
N ILE A 344 -5.71 -6.79 -18.29
CA ILE A 344 -6.63 -5.66 -18.57
C ILE A 344 -7.07 -5.59 -20.05
N GLY A 345 -6.76 -6.59 -20.87
CA GLY A 345 -7.21 -6.68 -22.26
C GLY A 345 -6.84 -5.42 -23.08
N THR A 346 -7.81 -4.90 -23.85
CA THR A 346 -7.61 -3.72 -24.72
C THR A 346 -7.30 -2.44 -23.95
N ALA A 347 -7.63 -2.34 -22.67
CA ALA A 347 -7.26 -1.19 -21.85
C ALA A 347 -5.73 -1.02 -21.73
N ALA A 348 -4.95 -2.08 -21.98
CA ALA A 348 -3.49 -2.01 -22.07
C ALA A 348 -2.98 -1.16 -23.25
N GLU A 349 -3.79 -0.88 -24.25
CA GLU A 349 -3.44 0.04 -25.34
C GLU A 349 -3.44 1.50 -24.88
N THR A 350 -4.32 1.83 -23.92
CA THR A 350 -4.50 3.20 -23.40
C THR A 350 -3.66 3.47 -22.16
N TYR A 351 -3.51 2.46 -21.29
CA TYR A 351 -2.89 2.61 -19.97
C TYR A 351 -1.71 1.66 -19.78
N HIS A 352 -0.74 2.13 -19.00
CA HIS A 352 0.25 1.28 -18.35
C HIS A 352 0.03 1.33 -16.83
N LEU A 353 -0.26 0.19 -16.20
CA LEU A 353 -0.44 0.09 -14.76
C LEU A 353 0.94 0.06 -14.08
N ASN A 354 1.29 1.15 -13.42
CA ASN A 354 2.57 1.28 -12.70
C ASN A 354 2.57 0.56 -11.37
N SER A 355 1.54 0.80 -10.55
CA SER A 355 1.46 0.28 -9.20
C SER A 355 0.01 0.02 -8.80
N ALA A 356 -0.25 -1.14 -8.19
CA ALA A 356 -1.51 -1.45 -7.57
C ALA A 356 -1.44 -1.06 -6.09
N MET A 357 -2.23 -0.05 -5.71
CA MET A 357 -2.14 0.63 -4.41
C MET A 357 -2.95 -0.05 -3.31
N GLY A 358 -4.04 -0.74 -3.67
CA GLY A 358 -4.91 -1.43 -2.73
C GLY A 358 -5.82 -2.43 -3.41
N ILE A 359 -6.30 -3.39 -2.64
CA ILE A 359 -7.23 -4.44 -3.06
C ILE A 359 -8.27 -4.65 -1.95
N ASN A 360 -9.55 -4.83 -2.33
CA ASN A 360 -10.61 -5.19 -1.39
C ASN A 360 -10.95 -6.69 -1.47
N ASP A 361 -11.86 -7.15 -0.60
CA ASP A 361 -12.27 -8.55 -0.51
C ASP A 361 -13.12 -9.01 -1.70
N ASN A 362 -13.69 -8.10 -2.49
CA ASN A 362 -14.32 -8.40 -3.77
C ASN A 362 -13.31 -8.59 -4.91
N GLY A 363 -12.01 -8.47 -4.63
CA GLY A 363 -10.94 -8.57 -5.61
C GLY A 363 -10.81 -7.34 -6.50
N GLN A 364 -11.49 -6.24 -6.20
CA GLN A 364 -11.31 -4.96 -6.89
C GLN A 364 -9.99 -4.34 -6.46
N ILE A 365 -9.23 -3.83 -7.44
CA ILE A 365 -7.90 -3.26 -7.22
C ILE A 365 -7.92 -1.80 -7.67
N VAL A 366 -7.35 -0.91 -6.86
CA VAL A 366 -7.04 0.45 -7.30
C VAL A 366 -5.58 0.54 -7.68
N ALA A 367 -5.32 1.17 -8.82
CA ALA A 367 -3.98 1.29 -9.36
C ALA A 367 -3.69 2.71 -9.87
N THR A 368 -2.43 3.10 -9.82
CA THR A 368 -1.91 4.23 -10.57
C THR A 368 -1.54 3.75 -11.96
N ALA A 369 -2.19 4.33 -12.97
CA ALA A 369 -1.93 4.10 -14.37
C ALA A 369 -1.26 5.33 -15.01
N LEU A 370 -0.37 5.11 -15.97
CA LEU A 370 0.09 6.15 -16.90
C LEU A 370 -0.75 6.10 -18.16
N SER A 371 -1.33 7.23 -18.53
CA SER A 371 -1.93 7.41 -19.87
C SER A 371 -0.82 7.37 -20.93
N LYS A 372 -0.90 6.44 -21.86
CA LYS A 372 0.10 6.32 -22.94
C LYS A 372 0.07 7.50 -23.91
N ALA A 373 -1.09 8.18 -24.00
CA ALA A 373 -1.25 9.35 -24.87
C ALA A 373 -0.60 10.61 -24.28
N THR A 374 -0.64 10.80 -22.94
CA THR A 374 -0.24 12.06 -22.29
C THR A 374 0.89 11.92 -21.27
N GLY A 375 1.20 10.69 -20.83
CA GLY A 375 2.10 10.43 -19.70
C GLY A 375 1.51 10.79 -18.32
N ALA A 376 0.29 11.34 -18.27
CA ALA A 376 -0.32 11.76 -17.02
C ALA A 376 -0.73 10.56 -16.16
N ARG A 377 -0.59 10.69 -14.84
CA ARG A 377 -1.03 9.68 -13.87
C ARG A 377 -2.55 9.72 -13.71
N ARG A 378 -3.16 8.54 -13.73
CA ARG A 378 -4.60 8.33 -13.53
C ARG A 378 -4.84 7.31 -12.42
N ALA A 379 -5.76 7.63 -11.52
CA ALA A 379 -6.34 6.65 -10.63
C ALA A 379 -7.32 5.78 -11.44
N VAL A 380 -7.10 4.47 -11.42
CA VAL A 380 -7.99 3.52 -12.10
C VAL A 380 -8.49 2.45 -11.13
N LEU A 381 -9.74 2.01 -11.34
CA LEU A 381 -10.33 0.88 -10.64
C LEU A 381 -10.38 -0.33 -11.58
N LEU A 382 -9.77 -1.43 -11.15
CA LEU A 382 -9.81 -2.73 -11.80
C LEU A 382 -10.89 -3.57 -11.14
N THR A 383 -11.91 -3.94 -11.89
CA THR A 383 -12.99 -4.81 -11.41
C THR A 383 -12.86 -6.18 -12.06
N PRO A 384 -12.80 -7.29 -11.28
CA PRO A 384 -12.73 -8.63 -11.84
C PRO A 384 -13.88 -8.87 -12.82
N THR A 385 -13.56 -9.45 -13.99
CA THR A 385 -14.57 -9.96 -14.92
C THR A 385 -14.81 -11.44 -14.60
N LYS A 386 -16.07 -11.86 -14.70
CA LYS A 386 -16.48 -13.25 -14.50
C LYS A 386 -15.99 -14.16 -15.61
#